data_bf8496989ba5d050af1ebe925c48c7f1
#
_entry.id   bf8496989ba5d050af1ebe925c48c7f1
#
_cell.length_a   1.000
_cell.length_b   1.000
_cell.length_c   1.000
_cell.angle_alpha   90.00
_cell.angle_beta   90.00
_cell.angle_gamma   90.00
#
_symmetry.space_group_name_H-M   'P 1'
#
loop_
_entity.id
_entity.type
_entity.pdbx_description
1 polymer ?
#
loop_
_entity_poly.entity_id
_entity_poly.type
_entity_poly.pdbx_seq_one_letter_code
_entity_poly.pdbx_strand_id
1 'polypeptide(L)'
;MPSQNNPTFTFEVQNMKKLAAAFLLGCGILMAGSASAEEREFGPDFGRFIIDVPDGWNARVIENGVQVVSKDNQSSVMVAIFRVKMPADQVARGTAKAMGDAEVQRQDANHYILKAKDGVETLLSFKGDKCHSVTIIGDVEKVTSIVRSLRDK
;
A
#
# COMPACT_ATOMS: atom_id res chain seq x y z
N MET A 1 -0.15 22.32 26.79
CA MET A 1 -0.47 20.97 26.31
C MET A 1 0.19 20.80 24.96
N PRO A 2 1.20 19.97 24.83
CA PRO A 2 1.80 19.78 23.53
C PRO A 2 0.81 19.01 22.65
N SER A 3 0.51 19.59 21.50
CA SER A 3 -0.23 18.98 20.42
C SER A 3 0.48 17.69 20.01
N GLN A 4 -0.16 16.55 20.21
CA GLN A 4 0.30 15.30 19.65
C GLN A 4 0.10 15.38 18.13
N ASN A 5 1.16 15.74 17.43
CA ASN A 5 1.27 15.45 16.00
C ASN A 5 1.29 13.92 15.87
N ASN A 6 0.12 13.35 15.65
CA ASN A 6 0.03 12.02 15.07
C ASN A 6 0.81 12.06 13.75
N PRO A 7 1.88 11.30 13.58
CA PRO A 7 2.45 11.14 12.27
C PRO A 7 1.44 10.34 11.46
N THR A 8 0.58 11.06 10.76
CA THR A 8 -0.20 10.50 9.67
C THR A 8 0.80 9.80 8.78
N PHE A 9 0.60 8.51 8.51
CA PHE A 9 1.34 7.75 7.51
C PHE A 9 1.00 8.39 6.15
N THR A 10 1.57 9.55 5.94
CA THR A 10 1.55 10.22 4.65
C THR A 10 2.60 9.48 3.84
N PHE A 11 2.21 8.38 3.22
CA PHE A 11 2.90 7.89 2.05
C PHE A 11 2.92 9.09 1.11
N GLU A 12 4.05 9.81 1.09
CA GLU A 12 4.20 10.92 0.17
C GLU A 12 4.16 10.35 -1.23
N VAL A 13 2.95 10.29 -1.76
CA VAL A 13 2.60 9.88 -3.12
C VAL A 13 3.20 10.87 -4.15
N GLN A 14 4.10 11.76 -3.71
CA GLN A 14 4.72 12.75 -4.59
C GLN A 14 5.56 12.15 -5.72
N ASN A 15 6.09 10.95 -5.55
CA ASN A 15 6.79 10.27 -6.63
C ASN A 15 5.91 9.34 -7.47
N MET A 16 4.65 9.16 -7.11
CA MET A 16 3.63 8.60 -7.99
C MET A 16 3.13 9.65 -9.02
N LYS A 17 3.86 10.74 -9.24
CA LYS A 17 3.49 11.78 -10.22
C LYS A 17 3.36 11.25 -11.65
N LYS A 18 3.97 10.12 -11.97
CA LYS A 18 3.73 9.44 -13.25
C LYS A 18 2.41 8.66 -13.28
N LEU A 19 1.89 8.27 -12.12
CA LEU A 19 0.56 7.67 -11.97
C LEU A 19 -0.53 8.75 -11.80
N ALA A 20 -0.19 9.93 -11.29
CA ALA A 20 -1.12 11.03 -11.09
C ALA A 20 -1.32 11.91 -12.33
N ALA A 21 -0.47 11.85 -13.35
CA ALA A 21 -0.62 12.64 -14.59
C ALA A 21 -1.81 12.22 -15.44
N ALA A 22 -2.40 11.04 -15.23
CA ALA A 22 -3.65 10.62 -15.87
C ALA A 22 -4.92 11.14 -15.17
N PHE A 23 -4.79 11.83 -14.04
CA PHE A 23 -5.93 12.16 -13.16
C PHE A 23 -6.51 13.56 -13.37
N LEU A 24 -6.00 14.38 -14.29
CA LEU A 24 -6.39 15.81 -14.42
C LEU A 24 -7.22 16.17 -15.64
N LEU A 25 -7.75 15.23 -16.39
CA LEU A 25 -8.64 15.52 -17.51
C LEU A 25 -9.92 14.70 -17.47
N GLY A 26 -10.84 15.10 -16.61
CA GLY A 26 -12.14 14.49 -16.55
C GLY A 26 -13.04 15.04 -15.45
N CYS A 27 -13.30 16.36 -15.42
CA CYS A 27 -14.47 16.91 -14.74
C CYS A 27 -15.75 16.51 -15.51
N GLY A 28 -16.15 15.27 -15.35
CA GLY A 28 -17.50 14.82 -15.65
C GLY A 28 -18.22 14.60 -14.34
N ILE A 29 -19.15 15.45 -13.98
CA ILE A 29 -20.09 15.24 -12.90
C ILE A 29 -20.97 14.06 -13.30
N LEU A 30 -20.54 12.86 -13.01
CA LEU A 30 -21.40 11.70 -12.90
C LEU A 30 -21.70 11.52 -11.43
N MET A 31 -22.96 11.64 -11.07
CA MET A 31 -23.50 11.13 -9.82
C MET A 31 -23.28 9.62 -9.80
N ALA A 32 -22.04 9.21 -9.57
CA ALA A 32 -21.71 7.85 -9.20
C ALA A 32 -22.22 7.66 -7.79
N GLY A 33 -23.18 6.74 -7.63
CA GLY A 33 -23.63 6.30 -6.33
C GLY A 33 -22.40 6.10 -5.44
N SER A 34 -22.45 6.65 -4.23
CA SER A 34 -21.36 6.57 -3.25
C SER A 34 -20.98 5.10 -3.11
N ALA A 35 -19.88 4.69 -3.71
CA ALA A 35 -19.29 3.40 -3.40
C ALA A 35 -18.93 3.47 -1.91
N SER A 36 -19.77 2.85 -1.09
CA SER A 36 -19.58 2.79 0.35
C SER A 36 -18.30 1.99 0.59
N ALA A 37 -17.38 2.54 1.33
CA ALA A 37 -16.20 1.83 1.80
C ALA A 37 -16.32 1.61 3.30
N GLU A 38 -16.03 0.41 3.76
CA GLU A 38 -16.02 0.06 5.17
C GLU A 38 -14.62 0.20 5.75
N GLU A 39 -14.48 1.03 6.76
CA GLU A 39 -13.26 1.16 7.54
C GLU A 39 -13.02 -0.12 8.35
N ARG A 40 -11.89 -0.78 8.16
CA ARG A 40 -11.55 -2.02 8.84
C ARG A 40 -10.11 -2.02 9.35
N GLU A 41 -9.92 -2.59 10.53
CA GLU A 41 -8.63 -2.70 11.21
C GLU A 41 -7.99 -4.06 10.96
N PHE A 42 -6.67 -4.04 10.67
CA PHE A 42 -5.87 -5.22 10.42
C PHE A 42 -4.47 -5.08 11.03
N GLY A 43 -3.67 -6.12 10.89
CA GLY A 43 -2.26 -6.13 11.27
C GLY A 43 -2.00 -6.83 12.61
N PRO A 44 -0.72 -7.08 12.90
CA PRO A 44 -0.29 -7.71 14.15
C PRO A 44 -0.36 -6.73 15.33
N ASP A 45 -0.30 -7.24 16.56
CA ASP A 45 -0.40 -6.43 17.77
C ASP A 45 0.68 -5.32 17.86
N PHE A 46 1.84 -5.53 17.26
CA PHE A 46 2.91 -4.54 17.23
C PHE A 46 2.77 -3.46 16.14
N GLY A 47 1.72 -3.55 15.29
CA GLY A 47 1.53 -2.63 14.18
C GLY A 47 0.13 -2.77 13.57
N ARG A 48 -0.89 -2.24 14.27
CA ARG A 48 -2.25 -2.16 13.75
C ARG A 48 -2.38 -1.04 12.76
N PHE A 49 -3.14 -1.27 11.70
CA PHE A 49 -3.47 -0.28 10.68
C PHE A 49 -4.94 -0.36 10.28
N ILE A 50 -5.42 0.70 9.69
CA ILE A 50 -6.79 0.82 9.20
C ILE A 50 -6.73 1.06 7.70
N ILE A 51 -7.63 0.41 6.96
CA ILE A 51 -7.88 0.65 5.55
C ILE A 51 -9.38 0.67 5.28
N ASP A 52 -9.76 1.38 4.22
CA ASP A 52 -11.13 1.38 3.73
C ASP A 52 -11.28 0.29 2.66
N VAL A 53 -12.18 -0.66 2.91
CA VAL A 53 -12.48 -1.75 1.98
C VAL A 53 -13.69 -1.35 1.15
N PRO A 54 -13.56 -1.17 -0.18
CA PRO A 54 -14.67 -0.78 -1.03
C PRO A 54 -15.77 -1.85 -1.10
N ASP A 55 -17.00 -1.42 -1.34
CA ASP A 55 -18.12 -2.34 -1.57
C ASP A 55 -17.82 -3.32 -2.70
N GLY A 56 -18.16 -4.58 -2.44
CA GLY A 56 -17.93 -5.68 -3.38
C GLY A 56 -16.51 -6.21 -3.43
N TRP A 57 -15.57 -5.63 -2.68
CA TRP A 57 -14.23 -6.19 -2.51
C TRP A 57 -14.18 -7.13 -1.31
N ASN A 58 -13.35 -8.17 -1.42
CA ASN A 58 -13.16 -9.15 -0.36
C ASN A 58 -11.87 -8.90 0.39
N ALA A 59 -11.96 -8.71 1.71
CA ALA A 59 -10.81 -8.63 2.58
C ALA A 59 -10.53 -9.98 3.23
N ARG A 60 -9.34 -10.51 3.03
CA ARG A 60 -8.86 -11.77 3.62
C ARG A 60 -7.69 -11.45 4.55
N VAL A 61 -7.79 -11.85 5.80
CA VAL A 61 -6.67 -11.75 6.74
C VAL A 61 -5.54 -12.68 6.28
N ILE A 62 -4.34 -12.16 6.23
CA ILE A 62 -3.10 -12.90 5.96
C ILE A 62 -2.15 -12.75 7.15
N GLU A 63 -1.04 -13.47 7.13
CA GLU A 63 -0.03 -13.31 8.17
C GLU A 63 0.47 -11.86 8.21
N ASN A 64 0.38 -11.24 9.37
CA ASN A 64 0.76 -9.84 9.64
C ASN A 64 0.01 -8.77 8.84
N GLY A 65 -1.15 -9.09 8.25
CA GLY A 65 -1.85 -8.09 7.46
C GLY A 65 -3.16 -8.55 6.83
N VAL A 66 -3.43 -7.99 5.65
CA VAL A 66 -4.66 -8.24 4.88
C VAL A 66 -4.36 -8.26 3.39
N GLN A 67 -5.09 -9.09 2.67
CA GLN A 67 -5.25 -9.02 1.22
C GLN A 67 -6.67 -8.57 0.89
N VAL A 68 -6.80 -7.52 0.10
CA VAL A 68 -8.07 -7.01 -0.40
C VAL A 68 -8.14 -7.27 -1.91
N VAL A 69 -9.16 -7.98 -2.35
CA VAL A 69 -9.30 -8.47 -3.73
C VAL A 69 -10.56 -7.91 -4.36
N SER A 70 -10.48 -7.42 -5.58
CA SER A 70 -11.63 -6.93 -6.34
C SER A 70 -12.63 -8.04 -6.63
N LYS A 71 -13.89 -7.66 -6.88
CA LYS A 71 -14.98 -8.61 -7.17
C LYS A 71 -14.69 -9.50 -8.38
N ASP A 72 -13.99 -8.98 -9.38
CA ASP A 72 -13.59 -9.70 -10.59
C ASP A 72 -12.30 -10.52 -10.42
N ASN A 73 -11.66 -10.48 -9.23
CA ASN A 73 -10.38 -11.10 -8.91
C ASN A 73 -9.18 -10.65 -9.79
N GLN A 74 -9.31 -9.54 -10.51
CA GLN A 74 -8.24 -9.05 -11.38
C GLN A 74 -7.31 -8.05 -10.73
N SER A 75 -7.73 -7.46 -9.62
CA SER A 75 -6.93 -6.49 -8.89
C SER A 75 -6.91 -6.84 -7.41
N SER A 76 -5.75 -6.68 -6.79
CA SER A 76 -5.64 -6.84 -5.34
C SER A 76 -4.56 -5.96 -4.76
N VAL A 77 -4.71 -5.67 -3.48
CA VAL A 77 -3.68 -5.05 -2.66
C VAL A 77 -3.44 -5.90 -1.43
N MET A 78 -2.18 -6.17 -1.13
CA MET A 78 -1.77 -6.78 0.14
C MET A 78 -1.05 -5.76 0.98
N VAL A 79 -1.45 -5.64 2.24
CA VAL A 79 -0.79 -4.79 3.23
C VAL A 79 -0.35 -5.66 4.38
N ALA A 80 0.92 -5.60 4.73
CA ALA A 80 1.48 -6.34 5.85
C ALA A 80 2.55 -5.55 6.58
N ILE A 81 2.71 -5.79 7.88
CA ILE A 81 3.72 -5.16 8.73
C ILE A 81 4.60 -6.24 9.34
N PHE A 82 5.90 -6.12 9.12
CA PHE A 82 6.89 -7.07 9.62
C PHE A 82 7.86 -6.38 10.58
N ARG A 83 8.36 -7.12 11.56
CA ARG A 83 9.55 -6.70 12.30
C ARG A 83 10.80 -7.13 11.53
N VAL A 84 11.71 -6.21 11.33
CA VAL A 84 12.95 -6.43 10.60
C VAL A 84 14.15 -6.04 11.46
N LYS A 85 15.18 -6.86 11.43
CA LYS A 85 16.46 -6.61 12.13
C LYS A 85 17.60 -6.31 11.17
N MET A 86 17.33 -6.40 9.87
CA MET A 86 18.29 -6.14 8.81
C MET A 86 18.17 -4.70 8.30
N PRO A 87 19.23 -4.13 7.74
CA PRO A 87 19.17 -2.84 7.06
C PRO A 87 18.12 -2.81 5.96
N ALA A 88 17.47 -1.66 5.77
CA ALA A 88 16.36 -1.49 4.83
C ALA A 88 16.73 -1.90 3.39
N ASP A 89 17.94 -1.58 2.93
CA ASP A 89 18.42 -1.95 1.61
C ASP A 89 18.60 -3.47 1.42
N GLN A 90 18.97 -4.19 2.47
CA GLN A 90 19.07 -5.66 2.42
C GLN A 90 17.69 -6.29 2.35
N VAL A 91 16.71 -5.76 3.11
CA VAL A 91 15.32 -6.22 3.04
C VAL A 91 14.75 -5.97 1.66
N ALA A 92 14.96 -4.76 1.10
CA ALA A 92 14.47 -4.41 -0.24
C ALA A 92 15.05 -5.33 -1.31
N ARG A 93 16.36 -5.57 -1.29
CA ARG A 93 17.03 -6.50 -2.25
C ARG A 93 16.56 -7.94 -2.08
N GLY A 94 16.42 -8.41 -0.84
CA GLY A 94 15.93 -9.77 -0.56
C GLY A 94 14.51 -9.97 -1.06
N THR A 95 13.63 -8.99 -0.83
CA THR A 95 12.25 -9.00 -1.33
C THR A 95 12.22 -8.96 -2.86
N ALA A 96 13.01 -8.10 -3.50
CA ALA A 96 13.09 -8.01 -4.95
C ALA A 96 13.53 -9.34 -5.58
N LYS A 97 14.50 -10.02 -4.97
CA LYS A 97 14.95 -11.35 -5.41
C LYS A 97 13.83 -12.39 -5.30
N ALA A 98 13.07 -12.37 -4.19
CA ALA A 98 11.92 -13.25 -4.00
C ALA A 98 10.78 -12.98 -4.99
N MET A 99 10.69 -11.75 -5.51
CA MET A 99 9.75 -11.34 -6.57
C MET A 99 10.24 -11.65 -7.99
N GLY A 100 11.27 -12.49 -8.16
CA GLY A 100 11.83 -12.84 -9.47
C GLY A 100 12.78 -11.79 -10.04
N ASP A 101 13.67 -11.27 -9.22
CA ASP A 101 14.62 -10.22 -9.55
C ASP A 101 13.93 -8.91 -10.01
N ALA A 102 13.02 -8.43 -9.18
CA ALA A 102 12.33 -7.16 -9.39
C ALA A 102 13.33 -5.98 -9.40
N GLU A 103 13.01 -4.95 -10.17
CA GLU A 103 13.76 -3.69 -10.14
C GLU A 103 13.57 -3.01 -8.80
N VAL A 104 14.65 -2.56 -8.16
CA VAL A 104 14.64 -1.84 -6.89
C VAL A 104 14.84 -0.36 -7.15
N GLN A 105 13.84 0.45 -6.85
CA GLN A 105 13.90 1.91 -6.91
C GLN A 105 13.90 2.47 -5.50
N ARG A 106 15.06 2.97 -5.06
CA ARG A 106 15.17 3.66 -3.77
C ARG A 106 14.63 5.08 -3.91
N GLN A 107 13.66 5.44 -3.08
CA GLN A 107 13.11 6.80 -3.03
C GLN A 107 13.88 7.67 -2.04
N ASP A 108 14.16 7.12 -0.86
CA ASP A 108 14.97 7.74 0.19
C ASP A 108 15.58 6.65 1.11
N ALA A 109 16.05 7.02 2.29
CA ALA A 109 16.69 6.08 3.22
C ALA A 109 15.73 4.97 3.72
N ASN A 110 14.41 5.25 3.73
CA ASN A 110 13.39 4.40 4.34
C ASN A 110 12.31 3.91 3.37
N HIS A 111 12.32 4.36 2.10
CA HIS A 111 11.28 4.04 1.14
C HIS A 111 11.84 3.44 -0.15
N TYR A 112 11.26 2.32 -0.55
CA TYR A 112 11.66 1.57 -1.75
C TYR A 112 10.41 1.18 -2.55
N ILE A 113 10.55 1.19 -3.87
CA ILE A 113 9.56 0.64 -4.80
C ILE A 113 10.22 -0.52 -5.53
N LEU A 114 9.57 -1.67 -5.50
CA LEU A 114 10.02 -2.87 -6.19
C LEU A 114 9.05 -3.13 -7.35
N LYS A 115 9.58 -3.31 -8.55
CA LYS A 115 8.78 -3.54 -9.77
C LYS A 115 9.17 -4.88 -10.38
N ALA A 116 8.26 -5.83 -10.32
CA ALA A 116 8.44 -7.12 -10.95
C ALA A 116 8.10 -7.06 -12.46
N LYS A 117 8.64 -7.99 -13.22
CA LYS A 117 8.45 -8.06 -14.68
C LYS A 117 7.01 -8.35 -15.10
N ASP A 118 6.24 -8.99 -14.23
CA ASP A 118 4.82 -9.31 -14.42
C ASP A 118 3.87 -8.16 -14.06
N GLY A 119 4.42 -6.99 -13.71
CA GLY A 119 3.65 -5.79 -13.35
C GLY A 119 3.26 -5.70 -11.89
N VAL A 120 3.68 -6.65 -11.05
CA VAL A 120 3.49 -6.55 -9.60
C VAL A 120 4.40 -5.46 -9.04
N GLU A 121 3.84 -4.54 -8.26
CA GLU A 121 4.60 -3.50 -7.56
C GLU A 121 4.50 -3.70 -6.05
N THR A 122 5.62 -3.56 -5.36
CA THR A 122 5.67 -3.58 -3.89
C THR A 122 6.34 -2.32 -3.38
N LEU A 123 5.66 -1.65 -2.46
CA LEU A 123 6.13 -0.48 -1.75
C LEU A 123 6.61 -0.93 -0.38
N LEU A 124 7.83 -0.60 -0.01
CA LEU A 124 8.39 -0.86 1.31
C LEU A 124 8.67 0.46 2.03
N SER A 125 8.19 0.58 3.25
CA SER A 125 8.44 1.71 4.12
C SER A 125 8.96 1.23 5.47
N PHE A 126 10.08 1.78 5.90
CA PHE A 126 10.77 1.38 7.12
C PHE A 126 10.64 2.46 8.19
N LYS A 127 10.22 2.07 9.39
CA LYS A 127 10.09 2.94 10.56
C LYS A 127 10.58 2.18 11.80
N GLY A 128 11.78 2.52 12.28
CA GLY A 128 12.43 1.77 13.36
C GLY A 128 12.68 0.33 12.95
N ASP A 129 12.19 -0.62 13.73
CA ASP A 129 12.28 -2.06 13.49
C ASP A 129 11.11 -2.63 12.66
N LYS A 130 10.27 -1.76 12.09
CA LYS A 130 9.09 -2.17 11.32
C LYS A 130 9.27 -1.88 9.83
N CYS A 131 8.83 -2.84 9.01
CA CYS A 131 8.68 -2.69 7.58
C CYS A 131 7.20 -2.80 7.23
N HIS A 132 6.65 -1.76 6.64
CA HIS A 132 5.31 -1.75 6.03
C HIS A 132 5.47 -2.13 4.57
N SER A 133 4.79 -3.18 4.16
CA SER A 133 4.79 -3.69 2.79
C SER A 133 3.42 -3.53 2.18
N VAL A 134 3.33 -2.87 1.03
CA VAL A 134 2.11 -2.74 0.24
C VAL A 134 2.39 -3.31 -1.15
N THR A 135 1.78 -4.43 -1.47
CA THR A 135 1.92 -5.08 -2.78
C THR A 135 0.65 -4.89 -3.60
N ILE A 136 0.81 -4.39 -4.81
CA ILE A 136 -0.26 -4.08 -5.75
C ILE A 136 -0.19 -5.05 -6.93
N ILE A 137 -1.32 -5.66 -7.26
CA ILE A 137 -1.48 -6.58 -8.38
C ILE A 137 -2.66 -6.11 -9.23
N GLY A 138 -2.48 -6.05 -10.54
CA GLY A 138 -3.52 -5.68 -11.49
C GLY A 138 -3.68 -4.17 -11.67
N ASP A 139 -4.92 -3.69 -11.73
CA ASP A 139 -5.22 -2.30 -12.05
C ASP A 139 -4.91 -1.36 -10.87
N VAL A 140 -3.86 -0.57 -11.02
CA VAL A 140 -3.38 0.38 -10.00
C VAL A 140 -4.44 1.44 -9.67
N GLU A 141 -5.23 1.89 -10.64
CA GLU A 141 -6.26 2.92 -10.40
C GLU A 141 -7.33 2.40 -9.44
N LYS A 142 -7.75 1.15 -9.60
CA LYS A 142 -8.75 0.52 -8.73
C LYS A 142 -8.28 0.38 -7.29
N VAL A 143 -7.00 0.12 -7.06
CA VAL A 143 -6.44 -0.08 -5.71
C VAL A 143 -5.93 1.20 -5.05
N THR A 144 -5.77 2.28 -5.80
CA THR A 144 -5.21 3.55 -5.30
C THR A 144 -6.02 4.12 -4.12
N SER A 145 -7.34 4.05 -4.16
CA SER A 145 -8.20 4.52 -3.07
C SER A 145 -7.95 3.75 -1.77
N ILE A 146 -7.75 2.44 -1.88
CA ILE A 146 -7.46 1.56 -0.73
C ILE A 146 -6.10 1.93 -0.14
N VAL A 147 -5.08 2.07 -0.99
CA VAL A 147 -3.72 2.44 -0.55
C VAL A 147 -3.70 3.81 0.12
N ARG A 148 -4.45 4.78 -0.42
CA ARG A 148 -4.57 6.14 0.16
C ARG A 148 -5.29 6.16 1.51
N SER A 149 -6.16 5.22 1.76
CA SER A 149 -6.88 5.11 3.04
C SER A 149 -6.02 4.51 4.16
N LEU A 150 -4.88 3.89 3.81
CA LEU A 150 -4.00 3.24 4.77
C LEU A 150 -3.45 4.24 5.78
N ARG A 151 -3.67 3.95 7.05
CA ARG A 151 -3.19 4.75 8.19
C ARG A 151 -2.89 3.88 9.39
N ASP A 152 -1.89 4.27 10.17
CA ASP A 152 -1.60 3.64 11.46
C ASP A 152 -2.77 3.88 12.42
N LYS A 153 -3.02 2.89 13.28
CA LYS A 153 -3.99 3.03 14.37
C LYS A 153 -3.37 3.70 15.58
#